data_c8f48b04d96d288f8da5689be2b400f4
#
_entry.id   c8f48b04d96d288f8da5689be2b400f4
#
_cell.length_a   1.000
_cell.length_b   1.000
_cell.length_c   1.000
_cell.angle_alpha   90.00
_cell.angle_beta   90.00
_cell.angle_gamma   90.00
#
_symmetry.space_group_name_H-M   'P 1'
#
loop_
_entity.id
_entity.type
_entity.pdbx_description
1 polymer ?
#
loop_
_entity_poly.entity_id
_entity_poly.type
_entity_poly.pdbx_seq_one_letter_code
_entity_poly.pdbx_strand_id
1 'polypeptide(L)'
;MSDAEEDGGFEAYADLGATTSEAMDIAETSMDRVHELVPQETLADRLRAKAVHATGDPEFQHLVRITGDPVRAGGRAVLDERPVVTDITMVKSGITGRGHDCPVQKAIGNGAELAAETGMTRTAASVLELDREGVYDDAIAVVGNAPTAALALADCIEQGTRPAVVVATPVGFVKAADSRERLRAVAREHDIPAVTNVGRRGGSGLAAGLTNELVHVASDVRGGEVEL
;
A
#
# COMPACT_ATOMS: atom_id res chain seq x y z
N MET A 1 32.25 -0.37 35.83
CA MET A 1 32.26 -1.19 34.62
C MET A 1 30.82 -1.26 34.19
N SER A 2 30.46 -0.46 33.24
CA SER A 2 29.11 -0.33 32.70
C SER A 2 29.02 -1.26 31.50
N ASP A 3 28.19 -2.27 31.62
CA ASP A 3 27.82 -3.13 30.50
C ASP A 3 27.03 -2.30 29.49
N ALA A 4 27.67 -2.03 28.36
CA ALA A 4 26.97 -1.52 27.20
C ALA A 4 26.20 -2.72 26.61
N GLU A 5 24.91 -2.77 26.83
CA GLU A 5 24.01 -3.65 26.10
C GLU A 5 24.07 -3.27 24.62
N GLU A 6 24.43 -4.22 23.80
CA GLU A 6 24.41 -4.14 22.35
C GLU A 6 22.95 -3.98 21.87
N ASP A 7 22.60 -2.78 21.43
CA ASP A 7 21.32 -2.43 20.85
C ASP A 7 21.29 -2.81 19.36
N GLY A 8 21.37 -4.11 19.09
CA GLY A 8 21.54 -4.65 17.74
C GLY A 8 20.32 -5.35 17.13
N GLY A 9 19.12 -5.27 17.74
CA GLY A 9 17.97 -6.06 17.28
C GLY A 9 16.67 -5.32 17.06
N PHE A 10 16.62 -4.01 17.28
CA PHE A 10 15.36 -3.31 17.43
C PHE A 10 14.83 -2.59 16.16
N GLU A 11 15.63 -2.37 15.13
CA GLU A 11 15.22 -1.58 13.98
C GLU A 11 14.18 -2.28 13.10
N ALA A 12 14.30 -3.57 12.86
CA ALA A 12 13.39 -4.32 11.99
C ALA A 12 11.96 -4.45 12.56
N TYR A 13 11.80 -4.50 13.89
CA TYR A 13 10.49 -4.70 14.53
C TYR A 13 9.80 -3.41 14.96
N ALA A 14 10.54 -2.32 15.09
CA ALA A 14 9.96 -1.00 15.30
C ALA A 14 9.03 -0.59 14.16
N ASP A 15 9.32 -1.05 12.95
CA ASP A 15 8.52 -0.81 11.75
C ASP A 15 7.15 -1.51 11.74
N LEU A 16 6.98 -2.59 12.49
CA LEU A 16 5.69 -3.26 12.65
C LEU A 16 4.75 -2.54 13.62
N GLY A 17 5.17 -1.39 14.17
CA GLY A 17 4.40 -0.64 15.17
C GLY A 17 4.56 -1.17 16.59
N ALA A 18 5.33 -2.22 16.80
CA ALA A 18 5.67 -2.75 18.11
C ALA A 18 6.69 -1.84 18.80
N THR A 19 6.43 -1.48 20.05
CA THR A 19 7.30 -0.58 20.85
C THR A 19 7.79 -1.22 22.15
N THR A 20 7.36 -2.44 22.44
CA THR A 20 7.78 -3.22 23.61
C THR A 20 8.36 -4.57 23.15
N SER A 21 9.27 -5.15 23.92
CA SER A 21 9.83 -6.47 23.61
C SER A 21 8.76 -7.55 23.42
N GLU A 22 7.74 -7.57 24.29
CA GLU A 22 6.62 -8.52 24.18
C GLU A 22 5.82 -8.34 22.87
N ALA A 23 5.58 -7.11 22.45
CA ALA A 23 4.88 -6.82 21.19
C ALA A 23 5.73 -7.22 19.98
N MET A 24 7.03 -7.09 20.06
CA MET A 24 7.98 -7.52 19.04
C MET A 24 8.02 -9.06 18.92
N ASP A 25 8.12 -9.78 20.05
CA ASP A 25 8.09 -11.24 20.08
C ASP A 25 6.79 -11.81 19.49
N ILE A 26 5.66 -11.16 19.77
CA ILE A 26 4.35 -11.51 19.17
C ILE A 26 4.37 -11.30 17.67
N ALA A 27 4.88 -10.17 17.20
CA ALA A 27 4.93 -9.84 15.77
C ALA A 27 5.85 -10.81 15.00
N GLU A 28 7.02 -11.13 15.55
CA GLU A 28 7.97 -12.11 15.01
C GLU A 28 7.34 -13.50 14.93
N THR A 29 6.81 -14.00 16.04
CA THR A 29 6.12 -15.31 16.07
C THR A 29 4.96 -15.37 15.07
N SER A 30 4.26 -14.25 14.89
CA SER A 30 3.16 -14.15 13.90
C SER A 30 3.69 -14.24 12.48
N MET A 31 4.78 -13.55 12.17
CA MET A 31 5.38 -13.58 10.81
C MET A 31 5.99 -14.96 10.53
N ASP A 32 6.62 -15.62 11.48
CA ASP A 32 7.12 -16.99 11.31
C ASP A 32 6.03 -17.96 10.90
N ARG A 33 4.87 -17.89 11.56
CA ARG A 33 3.69 -18.69 11.19
C ARG A 33 3.17 -18.36 9.79
N VAL A 34 3.22 -17.11 9.39
CA VAL A 34 2.83 -16.70 8.03
C VAL A 34 3.82 -17.24 7.00
N HIS A 35 5.12 -17.22 7.30
CA HIS A 35 6.16 -17.76 6.43
C HIS A 35 6.07 -19.29 6.23
N GLU A 36 5.48 -20.02 7.19
CA GLU A 36 5.15 -21.45 7.01
C GLU A 36 4.02 -21.67 5.99
N LEU A 37 3.15 -20.66 5.79
CA LEU A 37 1.97 -20.74 4.93
C LEU A 37 2.19 -20.17 3.54
N VAL A 38 3.05 -19.17 3.41
CA VAL A 38 3.27 -18.42 2.17
C VAL A 38 4.68 -18.70 1.65
N PRO A 39 4.86 -19.07 0.37
CA PRO A 39 6.18 -19.20 -0.23
C PRO A 39 7.04 -17.94 -0.04
N GLN A 40 8.36 -18.12 0.07
CA GLN A 40 9.33 -17.03 0.21
C GLN A 40 10.33 -17.05 -0.97
N GLU A 41 9.84 -17.31 -2.17
CA GLU A 41 10.69 -17.52 -3.35
C GLU A 41 10.93 -16.22 -4.14
N THR A 42 9.98 -15.28 -4.06
CA THR A 42 10.00 -14.04 -4.83
C THR A 42 9.69 -12.82 -3.97
N LEU A 43 10.10 -11.63 -4.42
CA LEU A 43 9.72 -10.38 -3.76
C LEU A 43 8.18 -10.19 -3.69
N ALA A 44 7.44 -10.71 -4.66
CA ALA A 44 5.98 -10.67 -4.65
C ALA A 44 5.37 -11.48 -3.49
N ASP A 45 6.06 -12.49 -2.98
CA ASP A 45 5.60 -13.29 -1.85
C ASP A 45 5.61 -12.50 -0.55
N ARG A 46 6.46 -11.49 -0.42
CA ARG A 46 6.43 -10.53 0.70
C ARG A 46 5.07 -9.83 0.79
N LEU A 47 4.51 -9.38 -0.34
CA LEU A 47 3.17 -8.77 -0.35
C LEU A 47 2.07 -9.78 0.00
N ARG A 48 2.22 -11.06 -0.40
CA ARG A 48 1.28 -12.12 -0.02
C ARG A 48 1.36 -12.43 1.48
N ALA A 49 2.56 -12.57 2.01
CA ALA A 49 2.80 -12.78 3.44
C ALA A 49 2.24 -11.60 4.25
N LYS A 50 2.51 -10.38 3.82
CA LYS A 50 1.96 -9.18 4.47
C LYS A 50 0.44 -9.12 4.42
N ALA A 51 -0.18 -9.53 3.33
CA ALA A 51 -1.64 -9.60 3.22
C ALA A 51 -2.23 -10.62 4.19
N VAL A 52 -1.63 -11.81 4.31
CA VAL A 52 -2.02 -12.83 5.30
C VAL A 52 -1.86 -12.29 6.72
N HIS A 53 -0.72 -11.70 7.04
CA HIS A 53 -0.47 -11.12 8.36
C HIS A 53 -1.46 -10.01 8.72
N ALA A 54 -1.69 -9.06 7.80
CA ALA A 54 -2.56 -7.90 8.04
C ALA A 54 -4.04 -8.27 8.20
N THR A 55 -4.46 -9.42 7.68
CA THR A 55 -5.86 -9.85 7.70
C THR A 55 -6.12 -11.02 8.67
N GLY A 56 -5.07 -11.73 9.09
CA GLY A 56 -5.20 -12.98 9.83
C GLY A 56 -5.85 -14.11 9.02
N ASP A 57 -5.89 -13.99 7.70
CA ASP A 57 -6.60 -14.91 6.80
C ASP A 57 -5.65 -15.49 5.74
N PRO A 58 -5.26 -16.78 5.87
CA PRO A 58 -4.35 -17.44 4.93
C PRO A 58 -4.82 -17.44 3.48
N GLU A 59 -6.13 -17.30 3.21
CA GLU A 59 -6.64 -17.22 1.84
C GLU A 59 -6.13 -15.97 1.08
N PHE A 60 -5.71 -14.93 1.80
CA PHE A 60 -5.22 -13.72 1.14
C PHE A 60 -3.98 -13.96 0.27
N GLN A 61 -3.15 -14.98 0.55
CA GLN A 61 -2.05 -15.35 -0.35
C GLN A 61 -2.56 -15.65 -1.78
N HIS A 62 -3.76 -16.24 -1.88
CA HIS A 62 -4.40 -16.58 -3.16
C HIS A 62 -5.31 -15.48 -3.71
N LEU A 63 -5.66 -14.49 -2.90
CA LEU A 63 -6.52 -13.39 -3.33
C LEU A 63 -5.74 -12.19 -3.85
N VAL A 64 -4.51 -11.97 -3.40
CA VAL A 64 -3.62 -10.90 -3.90
C VAL A 64 -3.37 -11.08 -5.39
N ARG A 65 -3.39 -9.97 -6.13
CA ARG A 65 -3.09 -9.89 -7.56
C ARG A 65 -2.00 -8.87 -7.79
N ILE A 66 -0.97 -9.31 -8.46
CA ILE A 66 0.22 -8.54 -8.79
C ILE A 66 0.17 -8.19 -10.29
N THR A 67 0.46 -6.96 -10.64
CA THR A 67 0.64 -6.46 -12.01
C THR A 67 2.02 -5.81 -12.08
N GLY A 68 2.83 -6.16 -13.05
CA GLY A 68 4.22 -5.71 -13.12
C GLY A 68 5.04 -6.15 -11.89
N ASP A 69 5.94 -5.30 -11.47
CA ASP A 69 6.75 -5.52 -10.26
C ASP A 69 6.52 -4.38 -9.22
N PRO A 70 5.41 -4.45 -8.46
CA PRO A 70 5.06 -3.39 -7.50
C PRO A 70 6.02 -3.33 -6.31
N VAL A 71 6.72 -4.42 -5.97
CA VAL A 71 7.69 -4.42 -4.87
C VAL A 71 8.92 -3.60 -5.24
N ARG A 72 9.49 -3.85 -6.43
CA ARG A 72 10.63 -3.07 -6.90
C ARG A 72 10.26 -1.62 -7.15
N ALA A 73 9.13 -1.38 -7.82
CA ALA A 73 8.67 -0.03 -8.11
C ALA A 73 8.37 0.76 -6.85
N GLY A 74 7.65 0.14 -5.90
CA GLY A 74 7.32 0.77 -4.62
C GLY A 74 8.54 1.00 -3.74
N GLY A 75 9.44 0.01 -3.64
CA GLY A 75 10.70 0.16 -2.90
C GLY A 75 11.56 1.32 -3.45
N ARG A 76 11.69 1.42 -4.78
CA ARG A 76 12.36 2.57 -5.41
C ARG A 76 11.66 3.89 -5.15
N ALA A 77 10.33 3.92 -5.26
CA ALA A 77 9.56 5.13 -4.97
C ALA A 77 9.75 5.60 -3.52
N VAL A 78 9.84 4.67 -2.56
CA VAL A 78 10.17 4.99 -1.16
C VAL A 78 11.59 5.51 -1.02
N LEU A 79 12.58 4.88 -1.68
CA LEU A 79 13.98 5.34 -1.67
C LEU A 79 14.14 6.74 -2.28
N ASP A 80 13.32 7.06 -3.29
CA ASP A 80 13.27 8.36 -3.95
C ASP A 80 12.36 9.38 -3.23
N GLU A 81 11.87 9.05 -2.04
CA GLU A 81 11.00 9.89 -1.20
C GLU A 81 9.71 10.36 -1.93
N ARG A 82 9.21 9.54 -2.86
CA ARG A 82 8.00 9.87 -3.62
C ARG A 82 6.77 9.99 -2.71
N PRO A 83 5.82 10.87 -3.02
CA PRO A 83 4.65 11.05 -2.17
C PRO A 83 3.80 9.78 -2.07
N VAL A 84 3.29 9.49 -0.86
CA VAL A 84 2.25 8.49 -0.63
C VAL A 84 0.91 9.21 -0.58
N VAL A 85 0.03 8.89 -1.53
CA VAL A 85 -1.30 9.52 -1.66
C VAL A 85 -2.37 8.50 -1.35
N THR A 86 -3.06 8.65 -0.22
CA THR A 86 -4.09 7.73 0.25
C THR A 86 -5.49 8.25 -0.04
N ASP A 87 -6.49 7.37 -0.26
CA ASP A 87 -7.87 7.79 -0.51
C ASP A 87 -8.51 8.46 0.72
N ILE A 88 -8.29 7.94 1.92
CA ILE A 88 -8.92 8.43 3.15
C ILE A 88 -7.96 8.51 4.34
N THR A 89 -8.37 9.24 5.38
CA THR A 89 -7.59 9.42 6.62
C THR A 89 -7.23 8.08 7.30
N MET A 90 -8.14 7.09 7.28
CA MET A 90 -7.90 5.80 7.93
C MET A 90 -6.71 5.06 7.29
N VAL A 91 -6.57 5.11 5.97
CA VAL A 91 -5.41 4.53 5.28
C VAL A 91 -4.15 5.30 5.64
N LYS A 92 -4.20 6.66 5.55
CA LYS A 92 -3.07 7.52 5.93
C LYS A 92 -2.57 7.21 7.35
N SER A 93 -3.49 7.07 8.31
CA SER A 93 -3.12 6.80 9.72
C SER A 93 -2.49 5.42 9.93
N GLY A 94 -2.62 4.50 8.98
CA GLY A 94 -2.00 3.18 9.02
C GLY A 94 -0.64 3.11 8.32
N ILE A 95 -0.24 4.17 7.61
CA ILE A 95 1.11 4.25 7.03
C ILE A 95 2.11 4.54 8.15
N THR A 96 3.18 3.74 8.22
CA THR A 96 4.24 3.96 9.21
C THR A 96 4.87 5.34 9.03
N GLY A 97 5.27 5.98 10.13
CA GLY A 97 6.06 7.21 10.11
C GLY A 97 7.56 6.96 10.22
N ARG A 98 8.00 5.71 10.08
CA ARG A 98 9.40 5.29 10.25
C ARG A 98 9.91 4.60 8.99
N GLY A 99 11.21 4.61 8.81
CA GLY A 99 11.86 3.93 7.68
C GLY A 99 11.74 4.68 6.34
N HIS A 100 11.11 5.87 6.30
CA HIS A 100 11.02 6.70 5.09
C HIS A 100 10.78 8.18 5.43
N ASP A 101 11.13 9.06 4.48
CA ASP A 101 10.85 10.50 4.51
C ASP A 101 9.81 10.92 3.45
N CYS A 102 9.06 9.96 2.88
CA CYS A 102 8.01 10.21 1.92
C CYS A 102 6.92 11.13 2.50
N PRO A 103 6.51 12.21 1.81
CA PRO A 103 5.34 12.98 2.18
C PRO A 103 4.07 12.10 2.12
N VAL A 104 3.35 11.96 3.24
CA VAL A 104 2.11 11.17 3.29
C VAL A 104 0.91 12.10 3.34
N GLN A 105 0.06 12.06 2.32
CA GLN A 105 -1.14 12.87 2.24
C GLN A 105 -2.39 12.03 1.95
N LYS A 106 -3.56 12.63 2.15
CA LYS A 106 -4.86 12.01 1.86
C LYS A 106 -5.58 12.78 0.77
N ALA A 107 -6.27 12.08 -0.11
CA ALA A 107 -7.11 12.70 -1.12
C ALA A 107 -8.38 13.30 -0.50
N ILE A 108 -9.07 12.57 0.36
CA ILE A 108 -10.33 13.03 0.97
C ILE A 108 -10.20 14.41 1.62
N GLY A 109 -11.10 15.31 1.25
CA GLY A 109 -11.11 16.70 1.69
C GLY A 109 -10.76 17.69 0.59
N ASN A 110 -10.20 17.23 -0.53
CA ASN A 110 -10.05 17.98 -1.77
C ASN A 110 -11.28 17.75 -2.67
N GLY A 111 -11.55 18.63 -3.62
CA GLY A 111 -12.62 18.44 -4.60
C GLY A 111 -14.05 18.52 -4.04
N ALA A 112 -14.29 19.23 -2.94
CA ALA A 112 -15.62 19.39 -2.36
C ALA A 112 -16.59 20.11 -3.33
N GLU A 113 -16.12 21.13 -4.04
CA GLU A 113 -16.88 21.87 -5.04
C GLU A 113 -17.21 20.97 -6.23
N LEU A 114 -16.22 20.23 -6.75
CA LEU A 114 -16.41 19.27 -7.84
C LEU A 114 -17.46 18.20 -7.48
N ALA A 115 -17.44 17.70 -6.25
CA ALA A 115 -18.43 16.74 -5.78
C ALA A 115 -19.85 17.33 -5.74
N ALA A 116 -19.99 18.59 -5.30
CA ALA A 116 -21.26 19.28 -5.23
C ALA A 116 -21.83 19.58 -6.64
N GLU A 117 -21.01 19.99 -7.57
CA GLU A 117 -21.39 20.34 -8.94
C GLU A 117 -21.78 19.11 -9.77
N THR A 118 -21.06 18.01 -9.60
CA THR A 118 -21.20 16.83 -10.46
C THR A 118 -22.06 15.71 -9.87
N GLY A 119 -22.33 15.76 -8.54
CA GLY A 119 -23.03 14.70 -7.83
C GLY A 119 -22.20 13.41 -7.63
N MET A 120 -20.91 13.41 -7.96
CA MET A 120 -20.03 12.27 -7.71
C MET A 120 -19.70 12.15 -6.22
N THR A 121 -19.16 11.01 -5.82
CA THR A 121 -18.72 10.82 -4.42
C THR A 121 -17.55 11.73 -4.09
N ARG A 122 -17.48 12.20 -2.83
CA ARG A 122 -16.37 13.04 -2.36
C ARG A 122 -15.01 12.41 -2.58
N THR A 123 -14.90 11.08 -2.45
CA THR A 123 -13.64 10.36 -2.66
C THR A 123 -13.21 10.35 -4.13
N ALA A 124 -14.14 10.16 -5.06
CA ALA A 124 -13.84 10.26 -6.49
C ALA A 124 -13.44 11.68 -6.88
N ALA A 125 -14.22 12.68 -6.46
CA ALA A 125 -13.91 14.09 -6.72
C ALA A 125 -12.54 14.49 -6.16
N SER A 126 -12.20 13.98 -4.97
CA SER A 126 -10.90 14.27 -4.34
C SER A 126 -9.72 13.68 -5.13
N VAL A 127 -9.89 12.50 -5.70
CA VAL A 127 -8.87 11.89 -6.57
C VAL A 127 -8.69 12.75 -7.83
N LEU A 128 -9.78 13.08 -8.50
CA LEU A 128 -9.74 13.89 -9.74
C LEU A 128 -9.15 15.28 -9.51
N GLU A 129 -9.41 15.89 -8.36
CA GLU A 129 -8.86 17.22 -8.04
C GLU A 129 -7.35 17.16 -7.84
N LEU A 130 -6.84 16.19 -7.06
CA LEU A 130 -5.40 16.00 -6.88
C LEU A 130 -4.71 15.58 -8.17
N ASP A 131 -5.41 14.86 -9.04
CA ASP A 131 -4.89 14.48 -10.35
C ASP A 131 -4.64 15.70 -11.25
N ARG A 132 -5.58 16.66 -11.26
CA ARG A 132 -5.42 17.93 -11.97
C ARG A 132 -4.19 18.74 -11.51
N GLU A 133 -3.79 18.55 -10.27
CA GLU A 133 -2.60 19.16 -9.67
C GLU A 133 -1.31 18.34 -9.96
N GLY A 134 -1.42 17.19 -10.65
CA GLY A 134 -0.29 16.30 -10.95
C GLY A 134 0.22 15.52 -9.75
N VAL A 135 -0.54 15.43 -8.67
CA VAL A 135 -0.10 14.84 -7.40
C VAL A 135 0.13 13.33 -7.48
N TYR A 136 -0.53 12.67 -8.43
CA TYR A 136 -0.40 11.22 -8.61
C TYR A 136 0.78 10.80 -9.49
N ASP A 137 1.39 11.71 -10.23
CA ASP A 137 2.55 11.37 -11.05
C ASP A 137 3.76 11.00 -10.17
N ASP A 138 4.35 9.85 -10.48
CA ASP A 138 5.43 9.23 -9.69
C ASP A 138 5.07 8.91 -8.22
N ALA A 139 3.81 9.04 -7.81
CA ALA A 139 3.37 8.79 -6.46
C ALA A 139 3.15 7.29 -6.16
N ILE A 140 3.21 6.93 -4.89
CA ILE A 140 2.64 5.68 -4.36
C ILE A 140 1.15 5.93 -4.12
N ALA A 141 0.30 5.50 -5.06
CA ALA A 141 -1.14 5.72 -5.00
C ALA A 141 -1.83 4.60 -4.21
N VAL A 142 -2.52 4.95 -3.11
CA VAL A 142 -3.10 3.96 -2.18
C VAL A 142 -4.60 4.15 -2.04
N VAL A 143 -5.39 3.15 -2.41
CA VAL A 143 -6.85 3.12 -2.26
C VAL A 143 -7.25 1.95 -1.38
N GLY A 144 -7.58 2.22 -0.13
CA GLY A 144 -7.93 1.18 0.85
C GLY A 144 -9.41 1.07 1.16
N ASN A 145 -10.23 2.09 0.87
CA ASN A 145 -11.60 2.13 1.33
C ASN A 145 -12.62 2.36 0.24
N ALA A 146 -12.42 3.33 -0.64
CA ALA A 146 -13.48 3.79 -1.55
C ALA A 146 -13.37 3.18 -2.95
N PRO A 147 -14.32 2.30 -3.37
CA PRO A 147 -14.36 1.80 -4.75
C PRO A 147 -14.41 2.90 -5.80
N THR A 148 -15.08 4.01 -5.50
CA THR A 148 -15.18 5.15 -6.41
C THR A 148 -13.87 5.94 -6.54
N ALA A 149 -13.00 5.93 -5.53
CA ALA A 149 -11.65 6.46 -5.64
C ALA A 149 -10.79 5.56 -6.57
N ALA A 150 -10.93 4.24 -6.48
CA ALA A 150 -10.23 3.32 -7.37
C ALA A 150 -10.67 3.48 -8.83
N LEU A 151 -11.97 3.71 -9.07
CA LEU A 151 -12.48 3.99 -10.42
C LEU A 151 -11.94 5.32 -10.95
N ALA A 152 -11.96 6.39 -10.14
CA ALA A 152 -11.41 7.68 -10.53
C ALA A 152 -9.92 7.60 -10.84
N LEU A 153 -9.14 6.89 -10.03
CA LEU A 153 -7.72 6.68 -10.29
C LEU A 153 -7.48 5.90 -11.60
N ALA A 154 -8.33 4.91 -11.91
CA ALA A 154 -8.26 4.22 -13.20
C ALA A 154 -8.50 5.18 -14.37
N ASP A 155 -9.51 6.07 -14.26
CA ASP A 155 -9.78 7.10 -15.27
C ASP A 155 -8.59 8.05 -15.45
N CYS A 156 -7.93 8.47 -14.35
CA CYS A 156 -6.74 9.31 -14.39
C CYS A 156 -5.59 8.62 -15.15
N ILE A 157 -5.34 7.34 -14.85
CA ILE A 157 -4.29 6.57 -15.53
C ILE A 157 -4.58 6.42 -17.03
N GLU A 158 -5.83 6.15 -17.43
CA GLU A 158 -6.25 6.13 -18.84
C GLU A 158 -6.02 7.48 -19.53
N GLN A 159 -6.14 8.59 -18.80
CA GLN A 159 -5.92 9.95 -19.30
C GLN A 159 -4.44 10.40 -19.28
N GLY A 160 -3.53 9.58 -18.76
CA GLY A 160 -2.10 9.82 -18.87
C GLY A 160 -1.34 9.94 -17.56
N THR A 161 -2.00 9.92 -16.42
CA THR A 161 -1.37 9.93 -15.09
C THR A 161 -0.52 8.68 -14.89
N ARG A 162 0.67 8.82 -14.30
CA ARG A 162 1.65 7.74 -14.15
C ARG A 162 2.14 7.60 -12.71
N PRO A 163 1.34 6.95 -11.82
CA PRO A 163 1.84 6.59 -10.50
C PRO A 163 3.04 5.64 -10.58
N ALA A 164 3.99 5.78 -9.67
CA ALA A 164 5.10 4.83 -9.55
C ALA A 164 4.61 3.42 -9.21
N VAL A 165 3.60 3.33 -8.34
CA VAL A 165 2.95 2.08 -7.97
C VAL A 165 1.54 2.34 -7.44
N VAL A 166 0.65 1.38 -7.66
CA VAL A 166 -0.72 1.41 -7.12
C VAL A 166 -0.95 0.29 -6.10
N VAL A 167 -1.46 0.64 -4.92
CA VAL A 167 -1.96 -0.31 -3.91
C VAL A 167 -3.46 -0.09 -3.79
N ALA A 168 -4.29 -1.06 -4.25
CA ALA A 168 -5.74 -0.87 -4.25
C ALA A 168 -6.50 -2.08 -3.71
N THR A 169 -7.02 -1.94 -2.50
CA THR A 169 -7.76 -2.97 -1.77
C THR A 169 -9.11 -2.49 -1.18
N PRO A 170 -9.88 -1.61 -1.86
CA PRO A 170 -11.14 -1.15 -1.30
C PRO A 170 -12.08 -2.34 -1.01
N VAL A 171 -12.73 -2.30 0.16
CA VAL A 171 -13.64 -3.34 0.65
C VAL A 171 -15.08 -3.04 0.28
N GLY A 172 -15.91 -4.06 0.09
CA GLY A 172 -17.34 -3.86 -0.04
C GLY A 172 -18.07 -4.89 -0.90
N PHE A 173 -19.40 -4.82 -0.83
CA PHE A 173 -20.31 -5.69 -1.57
C PHE A 173 -20.75 -5.10 -2.92
N VAL A 174 -20.60 -3.78 -3.08
CA VAL A 174 -21.00 -3.06 -4.28
C VAL A 174 -19.80 -2.33 -4.87
N LYS A 175 -19.49 -2.58 -6.13
CA LYS A 175 -18.40 -1.98 -6.91
C LYS A 175 -16.96 -2.24 -6.40
N ALA A 176 -16.75 -2.83 -5.23
CA ALA A 176 -15.39 -3.00 -4.70
C ALA A 176 -14.57 -3.99 -5.54
N ALA A 177 -15.13 -5.15 -5.88
CA ALA A 177 -14.48 -6.12 -6.75
C ALA A 177 -14.25 -5.55 -8.16
N ASP A 178 -15.30 -4.97 -8.74
CA ASP A 178 -15.29 -4.43 -10.11
C ASP A 178 -14.30 -3.25 -10.24
N SER A 179 -14.23 -2.37 -9.24
CA SER A 179 -13.30 -1.24 -9.25
C SER A 179 -11.83 -1.68 -9.24
N ARG A 180 -11.50 -2.73 -8.47
CA ARG A 180 -10.16 -3.30 -8.45
C ARG A 180 -9.83 -4.06 -9.73
N GLU A 181 -10.82 -4.75 -10.31
CA GLU A 181 -10.63 -5.43 -11.59
C GLU A 181 -10.35 -4.44 -12.71
N ARG A 182 -11.14 -3.36 -12.79
CA ARG A 182 -10.90 -2.28 -13.76
C ARG A 182 -9.54 -1.62 -13.55
N LEU A 183 -9.22 -1.21 -12.32
CA LEU A 183 -7.95 -0.57 -12.02
C LEU A 183 -6.76 -1.47 -12.39
N ARG A 184 -6.86 -2.78 -12.10
CA ARG A 184 -5.84 -3.76 -12.48
C ARG A 184 -5.72 -3.93 -14.01
N ALA A 185 -6.84 -3.90 -14.73
CA ALA A 185 -6.82 -3.97 -16.19
C ALA A 185 -6.12 -2.75 -16.78
N VAL A 186 -6.50 -1.55 -16.34
CA VAL A 186 -5.89 -0.27 -16.75
C VAL A 186 -4.41 -0.22 -16.38
N ALA A 187 -4.07 -0.60 -15.15
CA ALA A 187 -2.67 -0.64 -14.71
C ALA A 187 -1.80 -1.54 -15.60
N ARG A 188 -2.36 -2.68 -16.03
CA ARG A 188 -1.66 -3.59 -16.95
C ARG A 188 -1.52 -3.01 -18.35
N GLU A 189 -2.55 -2.34 -18.87
CA GLU A 189 -2.54 -1.73 -20.20
C GLU A 189 -1.53 -0.58 -20.30
N HIS A 190 -1.33 0.14 -19.20
CA HIS A 190 -0.42 1.29 -19.13
C HIS A 190 0.92 1.01 -18.43
N ASP A 191 1.25 -0.28 -18.23
CA ASP A 191 2.51 -0.72 -17.58
C ASP A 191 2.72 -0.13 -16.18
N ILE A 192 1.65 0.16 -15.43
CA ILE A 192 1.71 0.65 -14.05
C ILE A 192 1.82 -0.56 -13.10
N PRO A 193 2.89 -0.64 -12.28
CA PRO A 193 2.97 -1.68 -11.25
C PRO A 193 1.85 -1.53 -10.23
N ALA A 194 1.17 -2.64 -9.92
CA ALA A 194 0.04 -2.59 -9.01
C ALA A 194 -0.10 -3.85 -8.14
N VAL A 195 -0.55 -3.67 -6.91
CA VAL A 195 -1.07 -4.74 -6.06
C VAL A 195 -2.53 -4.48 -5.71
N THR A 196 -3.35 -5.48 -5.98
CA THR A 196 -4.80 -5.48 -5.71
C THR A 196 -5.20 -6.82 -5.09
N ASN A 197 -6.49 -7.01 -4.82
CA ASN A 197 -7.00 -8.33 -4.44
C ASN A 197 -8.35 -8.61 -5.11
N VAL A 198 -8.77 -9.86 -5.15
CA VAL A 198 -10.07 -10.29 -5.70
C VAL A 198 -11.14 -10.47 -4.62
N GLY A 199 -12.41 -10.55 -5.05
CA GLY A 199 -13.56 -10.73 -4.16
C GLY A 199 -13.99 -9.45 -3.45
N ARG A 200 -14.75 -9.55 -2.36
CA ARG A 200 -15.32 -8.41 -1.61
C ARG A 200 -14.48 -7.96 -0.42
N ARG A 201 -13.54 -8.79 0.03
CA ARG A 201 -12.64 -8.55 1.16
C ARG A 201 -11.57 -7.53 0.79
N GLY A 202 -11.01 -6.85 1.78
CA GLY A 202 -10.00 -5.81 1.61
C GLY A 202 -10.07 -4.82 2.76
N GLY A 203 -9.72 -3.58 2.50
CA GLY A 203 -9.89 -2.48 3.45
C GLY A 203 -8.63 -1.69 3.75
N SER A 204 -8.79 -0.63 4.52
CA SER A 204 -7.74 0.33 4.85
C SER A 204 -6.53 -0.31 5.55
N GLY A 205 -6.76 -1.27 6.45
CA GLY A 205 -5.68 -1.99 7.15
C GLY A 205 -4.82 -2.81 6.20
N LEU A 206 -5.45 -3.49 5.23
CA LEU A 206 -4.72 -4.24 4.21
C LEU A 206 -3.93 -3.30 3.29
N ALA A 207 -4.54 -2.20 2.83
CA ALA A 207 -3.85 -1.22 1.98
C ALA A 207 -2.64 -0.62 2.68
N ALA A 208 -2.80 -0.19 3.94
CA ALA A 208 -1.71 0.34 4.74
C ALA A 208 -0.62 -0.71 4.99
N GLY A 209 -0.99 -1.95 5.33
CA GLY A 209 -0.04 -3.04 5.53
C GLY A 209 0.80 -3.33 4.28
N LEU A 210 0.17 -3.42 3.11
CA LEU A 210 0.88 -3.61 1.84
C LEU A 210 1.80 -2.43 1.49
N THR A 211 1.38 -1.20 1.78
CA THR A 211 2.21 -0.01 1.56
C THR A 211 3.40 0.00 2.53
N ASN A 212 3.19 -0.34 3.81
CA ASN A 212 4.28 -0.46 4.78
C ASN A 212 5.29 -1.54 4.38
N GLU A 213 4.85 -2.62 3.70
CA GLU A 213 5.78 -3.61 3.18
C GLU A 213 6.72 -3.04 2.11
N LEU A 214 6.26 -2.08 1.30
CA LEU A 214 7.15 -1.37 0.37
C LEU A 214 8.19 -0.52 1.11
N VAL A 215 7.82 0.05 2.26
CA VAL A 215 8.76 0.77 3.14
C VAL A 215 9.79 -0.19 3.73
N HIS A 216 9.38 -1.37 4.20
CA HIS A 216 10.30 -2.40 4.72
C HIS A 216 11.29 -2.85 3.64
N VAL A 217 10.81 -3.10 2.42
CA VAL A 217 11.70 -3.43 1.28
C VAL A 217 12.74 -2.32 1.05
N ALA A 218 12.34 -1.06 1.10
CA ALA A 218 13.28 0.05 0.95
C ALA A 218 14.33 0.10 2.10
N SER A 219 13.91 -0.22 3.32
CA SER A 219 14.82 -0.35 4.47
C SER A 219 15.83 -1.49 4.26
N ASP A 220 15.37 -2.67 3.82
CA ASP A 220 16.21 -3.83 3.55
C ASP A 220 17.21 -3.56 2.41
N VAL A 221 16.81 -2.76 1.40
CA VAL A 221 17.74 -2.30 0.35
C VAL A 221 18.83 -1.39 0.90
N ARG A 222 18.48 -0.45 1.80
CA ARG A 222 19.46 0.39 2.50
C ARG A 222 20.41 -0.43 3.37
N GLY A 223 19.90 -1.51 3.98
CA GLY A 223 20.69 -2.48 4.76
C GLY A 223 21.54 -3.42 3.91
N GLY A 224 21.35 -3.47 2.60
CA GLY A 224 22.06 -4.37 1.69
C GLY A 224 21.53 -5.82 1.70
N GLU A 225 20.34 -6.04 2.24
CA GLU A 225 19.71 -7.36 2.34
C GLU A 225 18.91 -7.73 1.07
N VAL A 226 18.44 -6.72 0.33
CA VAL A 226 17.64 -6.87 -0.90
C VAL A 226 18.22 -6.00 -2.02
N GLU A 227 18.20 -6.50 -3.24
CA GLU A 227 18.50 -5.75 -4.47
C GLU A 227 17.21 -5.47 -5.27
N LEU A 228 17.01 -4.22 -5.73
CA LEU A 228 15.88 -3.78 -6.58
C LEU A 228 16.26 -3.65 -8.05
#